data_2db27d555441d0bb2b56911bca114892
#
_entry.id   2db27d555441d0bb2b56911bca114892
#
_cell.length_a   1.000
_cell.length_b   1.000
_cell.length_c   1.000
_cell.angle_alpha   90.00
_cell.angle_beta   90.00
_cell.angle_gamma   90.00
#
_symmetry.space_group_name_H-M   'P 1'
#
loop_
_entity.id
_entity.type
_entity.pdbx_description
1 polymer ?
#
loop_
_entity_poly.entity_id
_entity_poly.type
_entity_poly.pdbx_seq_one_letter_code
_entity_poly.pdbx_strand_id
1 'polypeptide(L)'
;LLKLELPLPSREAEIDIIARHQAGFDPRSLVEAGIRPVAGAADLHAAREAAARVEVAPAVMAYLVDICRATRTSPAVRLGVSPRGATALLRTSRVWAFLQGRGFVTPDDVKTMAPSTLAHRLGLRAEANLEGITAVNVISGVLAATPVPR
;
A
#
# COMPACT_ATOMS: atom_id res chain seq x y z
N LEU A 1 -7.86 -2.22 -0.60
CA LEU A 1 -6.80 -2.82 0.19
C LEU A 1 -5.68 -1.82 0.46
N LEU A 2 -5.15 -1.21 -0.57
CA LEU A 2 -4.16 -0.12 -0.54
C LEU A 2 -4.84 1.22 -0.82
N LYS A 3 -4.29 2.32 -0.28
CA LYS A 3 -4.51 3.67 -0.79
C LYS A 3 -3.27 4.07 -1.59
N LEU A 4 -3.48 4.40 -2.86
CA LEU A 4 -2.47 4.99 -3.74
C LEU A 4 -2.87 6.43 -4.02
N GLU A 5 -1.93 7.36 -3.88
CA GLU A 5 -2.12 8.76 -4.20
C GLU A 5 -1.38 9.05 -5.50
N LEU A 6 -2.13 9.47 -6.52
CA LEU A 6 -1.56 9.91 -7.79
C LEU A 6 -1.39 11.42 -7.72
N PRO A 7 -0.18 11.93 -7.90
CA PRO A 7 0.03 13.37 -8.02
C PRO A 7 -0.60 13.91 -9.29
N LEU A 8 -0.86 15.20 -9.33
CA LEU A 8 -1.22 15.86 -10.59
C LEU A 8 -0.07 15.74 -11.59
N PRO A 9 -0.37 15.65 -12.89
CA PRO A 9 0.64 15.62 -13.93
C PRO A 9 1.49 16.90 -13.94
N SER A 10 2.65 16.85 -14.58
CA SER A 10 3.41 18.08 -14.86
C SER A 10 2.67 18.94 -15.90
N ARG A 11 3.00 20.24 -15.95
CA ARG A 11 2.44 21.17 -16.93
C ARG A 11 2.58 20.66 -18.36
N GLU A 12 3.73 20.08 -18.69
CA GLU A 12 4.03 19.51 -20.02
C GLU A 12 3.13 18.30 -20.31
N ALA A 13 2.93 17.42 -19.34
CA ALA A 13 2.03 16.27 -19.47
C ALA A 13 0.56 16.72 -19.61
N GLU A 14 0.13 17.77 -18.91
CA GLU A 14 -1.22 18.32 -19.08
C GLU A 14 -1.42 18.90 -20.49
N ILE A 15 -0.43 19.60 -21.03
CA ILE A 15 -0.46 20.10 -22.43
C ILE A 15 -0.59 18.93 -23.41
N ASP A 16 0.18 17.86 -23.21
CA ASP A 16 0.11 16.66 -24.08
C ASP A 16 -1.27 16.00 -24.02
N ILE A 17 -1.86 15.89 -22.84
CA ILE A 17 -3.22 15.37 -22.65
C ILE A 17 -4.24 16.20 -23.48
N ILE A 18 -4.19 17.52 -23.36
CA ILE A 18 -5.10 18.41 -24.10
C ILE A 18 -4.88 18.31 -25.60
N ALA A 19 -3.63 18.27 -26.05
CA ALA A 19 -3.28 18.12 -27.46
C ALA A 19 -3.81 16.80 -28.06
N ARG A 20 -3.71 15.69 -27.31
CA ARG A 20 -4.28 14.39 -27.74
C ARG A 20 -5.81 14.46 -27.85
N HIS A 21 -6.49 15.07 -26.91
CA HIS A 21 -7.94 15.27 -26.99
C HIS A 21 -8.35 16.15 -28.17
N GLN A 22 -7.60 17.21 -28.46
CA GLN A 22 -7.82 18.05 -29.65
C GLN A 22 -7.63 17.25 -30.93
N ALA A 23 -6.69 16.30 -30.96
CA ALA A 23 -6.44 15.40 -32.09
C ALA A 23 -7.46 14.24 -32.19
N GLY A 24 -8.51 14.21 -31.37
CA GLY A 24 -9.58 13.21 -31.44
C GLY A 24 -9.36 11.96 -30.58
N PHE A 25 -8.40 11.97 -29.64
CA PHE A 25 -8.22 10.86 -28.72
C PHE A 25 -9.48 10.63 -27.88
N ASP A 26 -10.05 9.41 -27.94
CA ASP A 26 -11.12 8.96 -27.06
C ASP A 26 -10.54 8.00 -25.99
N PRO A 27 -10.53 8.38 -24.71
CA PRO A 27 -10.02 7.52 -23.63
C PRO A 27 -10.83 6.23 -23.42
N ARG A 28 -12.01 6.09 -24.04
CA ARG A 28 -12.82 4.87 -24.03
C ARG A 28 -12.39 3.86 -25.09
N SER A 29 -11.66 4.30 -26.12
CA SER A 29 -11.12 3.49 -27.21
C SER A 29 -9.65 3.15 -27.00
N LEU A 30 -9.36 2.34 -25.94
CA LEU A 30 -7.98 2.02 -25.55
C LEU A 30 -7.19 1.31 -26.67
N VAL A 31 -7.85 0.48 -27.48
CA VAL A 31 -7.21 -0.24 -28.58
C VAL A 31 -6.72 0.72 -29.67
N GLU A 32 -7.51 1.74 -29.99
CA GLU A 32 -7.13 2.80 -30.94
C GLU A 32 -5.95 3.63 -30.41
N ALA A 33 -5.86 3.76 -29.07
CA ALA A 33 -4.72 4.38 -28.38
C ALA A 33 -3.46 3.49 -28.36
N GLY A 34 -3.49 2.29 -28.95
CA GLY A 34 -2.37 1.36 -28.99
C GLY A 34 -2.18 0.56 -27.70
N ILE A 35 -3.11 0.65 -26.74
CA ILE A 35 -3.06 -0.12 -25.47
C ILE A 35 -3.56 -1.54 -25.75
N ARG A 36 -2.74 -2.52 -25.41
CA ARG A 36 -3.07 -3.94 -25.55
C ARG A 36 -3.17 -4.63 -24.20
N PRO A 37 -4.08 -5.61 -24.04
CA PRO A 37 -4.10 -6.46 -22.86
C PRO A 37 -2.75 -7.17 -22.68
N VAL A 38 -2.21 -7.16 -21.46
CA VAL A 38 -0.96 -7.86 -21.09
C VAL A 38 -1.20 -9.11 -20.27
N ALA A 39 -2.40 -9.27 -19.70
CA ALA A 39 -2.81 -10.42 -18.92
C ALA A 39 -4.33 -10.59 -18.97
N GLY A 40 -4.81 -11.83 -18.84
CA GLY A 40 -6.21 -12.18 -18.75
C GLY A 40 -6.65 -12.56 -17.34
N ALA A 41 -7.91 -12.95 -17.19
CA ALA A 41 -8.48 -13.36 -15.90
C ALA A 41 -7.79 -14.61 -15.32
N ALA A 42 -7.37 -15.56 -16.15
CA ALA A 42 -6.65 -16.75 -15.73
C ALA A 42 -5.27 -16.40 -15.15
N ASP A 43 -4.55 -15.47 -15.78
CA ASP A 43 -3.25 -15.01 -15.30
C ASP A 43 -3.36 -14.32 -13.94
N LEU A 44 -4.39 -13.49 -13.76
CA LEU A 44 -4.67 -12.83 -12.47
C LEU A 44 -5.04 -13.85 -11.38
N HIS A 45 -5.79 -14.89 -11.73
CA HIS A 45 -6.13 -15.96 -10.78
C HIS A 45 -4.88 -16.72 -10.35
N ALA A 46 -4.06 -17.16 -11.30
CA ALA A 46 -2.80 -17.85 -11.02
C ALA A 46 -1.84 -17.00 -10.17
N ALA A 47 -1.72 -15.70 -10.49
CA ALA A 47 -0.89 -14.77 -9.70
C ALA A 47 -1.40 -14.61 -8.25
N ARG A 48 -2.72 -14.53 -8.04
CA ARG A 48 -3.32 -14.48 -6.69
C ARG A 48 -3.05 -15.74 -5.88
N GLU A 49 -3.17 -16.91 -6.51
CA GLU A 49 -2.86 -18.19 -5.86
C GLU A 49 -1.37 -18.28 -5.52
N ALA A 50 -0.48 -17.88 -6.44
CA ALA A 50 0.95 -17.86 -6.19
C ALA A 50 1.31 -16.92 -5.03
N ALA A 51 0.79 -15.70 -5.01
CA ALA A 51 0.99 -14.76 -3.91
C ALA A 51 0.45 -15.27 -2.56
N ALA A 52 -0.66 -16.04 -2.56
CA ALA A 52 -1.21 -16.62 -1.35
C ALA A 52 -0.33 -17.72 -0.75
N ARG A 53 0.52 -18.37 -1.55
CA ARG A 53 1.49 -19.40 -1.12
C ARG A 53 2.79 -18.83 -0.58
N VAL A 54 3.03 -17.51 -0.70
CA VAL A 54 4.23 -16.86 -0.13
C VAL A 54 4.25 -17.08 1.38
N GLU A 55 5.34 -17.62 1.91
CA GLU A 55 5.49 -17.96 3.32
C GLU A 55 5.71 -16.73 4.19
N VAL A 56 5.25 -16.79 5.43
CA VAL A 56 5.46 -15.76 6.44
C VAL A 56 5.90 -16.41 7.73
N ALA A 57 7.15 -16.20 8.10
CA ALA A 57 7.70 -16.73 9.34
C ALA A 57 6.93 -16.21 10.58
N PRO A 58 6.79 -17.02 11.65
CA PRO A 58 6.10 -16.58 12.88
C PRO A 58 6.64 -15.25 13.45
N ALA A 59 7.95 -15.04 13.38
CA ALA A 59 8.58 -13.81 13.84
C ALA A 59 8.16 -12.58 13.02
N VAL A 60 7.99 -12.72 11.70
CA VAL A 60 7.50 -11.65 10.83
C VAL A 60 6.02 -11.39 11.06
N MET A 61 5.22 -12.43 11.33
CA MET A 61 3.80 -12.26 11.73
C MET A 61 3.68 -11.51 13.05
N ALA A 62 4.49 -11.85 14.05
CA ALA A 62 4.53 -11.13 15.32
C ALA A 62 4.88 -9.66 15.12
N TYR A 63 5.94 -9.37 14.36
CA TYR A 63 6.36 -8.02 14.01
C TYR A 63 5.24 -7.19 13.36
N LEU A 64 4.53 -7.78 12.38
CA LEU A 64 3.38 -7.14 11.73
C LEU A 64 2.28 -6.80 12.74
N VAL A 65 1.99 -7.71 13.66
CA VAL A 65 0.99 -7.50 14.73
C VAL A 65 1.46 -6.40 15.68
N ASP A 66 2.74 -6.38 16.06
CA ASP A 66 3.31 -5.38 16.96
C ASP A 66 3.22 -3.97 16.37
N ILE A 67 3.52 -3.81 15.07
CA ILE A 67 3.28 -2.55 14.34
C ILE A 67 1.81 -2.13 14.48
N CYS A 68 0.87 -3.01 14.19
CA CYS A 68 -0.56 -2.68 14.28
C CYS A 68 -0.98 -2.34 15.72
N ARG A 69 -0.45 -3.02 16.72
CA ARG A 69 -0.72 -2.75 18.14
C ARG A 69 -0.14 -1.42 18.58
N ALA A 70 1.08 -1.09 18.16
CA ALA A 70 1.72 0.19 18.49
C ALA A 70 0.93 1.39 17.97
N THR A 71 0.22 1.27 16.85
CA THR A 71 -0.68 2.35 16.39
C THR A 71 -1.82 2.62 17.37
N ARG A 72 -2.27 1.64 18.16
CA ARG A 72 -3.40 1.77 19.10
C ARG A 72 -3.01 2.48 20.40
N THR A 73 -1.72 2.47 20.72
CA THR A 73 -1.15 3.12 21.92
C THR A 73 -0.49 4.46 21.62
N SER A 74 -0.43 4.86 20.35
CA SER A 74 0.12 6.16 19.95
C SER A 74 -0.73 7.32 20.47
N PRO A 75 -0.14 8.32 21.15
CA PRO A 75 -0.89 9.46 21.71
C PRO A 75 -1.58 10.31 20.63
N ALA A 76 -1.04 10.36 19.41
CA ALA A 76 -1.63 11.09 18.29
C ALA A 76 -2.86 10.39 17.68
N VAL A 77 -3.14 9.12 18.06
CA VAL A 77 -4.16 8.30 17.42
C VAL A 77 -5.40 8.18 18.32
N ARG A 78 -6.56 8.44 17.76
CA ARG A 78 -7.87 8.18 18.35
C ARG A 78 -8.36 6.78 18.03
N LEU A 79 -8.14 6.33 16.78
CA LEU A 79 -8.51 5.00 16.29
C LEU A 79 -7.31 4.36 15.60
N GLY A 80 -6.73 3.34 16.23
CA GLY A 80 -5.61 2.57 15.68
C GLY A 80 -6.06 1.48 14.72
N VAL A 81 -5.08 0.80 14.13
CA VAL A 81 -5.30 -0.28 13.15
C VAL A 81 -6.05 -1.46 13.79
N SER A 82 -7.17 -1.85 13.17
CA SER A 82 -7.95 -3.02 13.56
C SER A 82 -7.28 -4.35 13.13
N PRO A 83 -7.71 -5.51 13.64
CA PRO A 83 -7.26 -6.82 13.15
C PRO A 83 -7.47 -7.00 11.64
N ARG A 84 -8.54 -6.42 11.08
CA ARG A 84 -8.79 -6.40 9.62
C ARG A 84 -7.69 -5.61 8.89
N GLY A 85 -7.14 -4.56 9.49
CA GLY A 85 -5.98 -3.83 8.94
C GLY A 85 -4.71 -4.68 8.97
N ALA A 86 -4.49 -5.46 10.01
CA ALA A 86 -3.36 -6.39 10.10
C ALA A 86 -3.44 -7.48 9.01
N THR A 87 -4.62 -8.07 8.77
CA THR A 87 -4.78 -9.03 7.67
C THR A 87 -4.63 -8.39 6.29
N ALA A 88 -4.97 -7.11 6.15
CA ALA A 88 -4.69 -6.36 4.92
C ALA A 88 -3.18 -6.20 4.71
N LEU A 89 -2.42 -5.82 5.76
CA LEU A 89 -0.97 -5.68 5.69
C LEU A 89 -0.28 -7.01 5.36
N LEU A 90 -0.72 -8.12 5.97
CA LEU A 90 -0.23 -9.45 5.62
C LEU A 90 -0.39 -9.77 4.13
N ARG A 91 -1.58 -9.50 3.59
CA ARG A 91 -1.86 -9.76 2.16
C ARG A 91 -1.02 -8.89 1.24
N THR A 92 -0.88 -7.61 1.54
CA THR A 92 -0.09 -6.69 0.71
C THR A 92 1.40 -7.02 0.77
N SER A 93 1.93 -7.41 1.94
CA SER A 93 3.33 -7.85 2.07
C SER A 93 3.63 -9.14 1.30
N ARG A 94 2.68 -10.11 1.29
CA ARG A 94 2.81 -11.32 0.45
C ARG A 94 2.84 -10.99 -1.03
N VAL A 95 1.92 -10.15 -1.50
CA VAL A 95 1.89 -9.73 -2.91
C VAL A 95 3.16 -8.97 -3.27
N TRP A 96 3.65 -8.11 -2.38
CA TRP A 96 4.89 -7.38 -2.60
C TRP A 96 6.09 -8.32 -2.73
N ALA A 97 6.26 -9.27 -1.81
CA ALA A 97 7.32 -10.28 -1.89
C ALA A 97 7.24 -11.10 -3.19
N PHE A 98 6.03 -11.53 -3.58
CA PHE A 98 5.78 -12.22 -4.85
C PHE A 98 6.23 -11.38 -6.06
N LEU A 99 5.86 -10.10 -6.11
CA LEU A 99 6.27 -9.19 -7.18
C LEU A 99 7.78 -8.95 -7.23
N GLN A 100 8.48 -9.13 -6.10
CA GLN A 100 9.94 -9.13 -6.03
C GLN A 100 10.57 -10.49 -6.34
N GLY A 101 9.80 -11.48 -6.82
CA GLY A 101 10.27 -12.82 -7.17
C GLY A 101 10.63 -13.70 -5.97
N ARG A 102 10.13 -13.37 -4.75
CA ARG A 102 10.44 -14.12 -3.52
C ARG A 102 9.26 -14.97 -3.05
N GLY A 103 9.59 -16.16 -2.54
CA GLY A 103 8.63 -17.09 -1.94
C GLY A 103 8.36 -16.85 -0.45
N PHE A 104 8.95 -15.81 0.16
CA PHE A 104 8.80 -15.50 1.58
C PHE A 104 8.76 -13.98 1.83
N VAL A 105 8.08 -13.59 2.90
CA VAL A 105 7.98 -12.19 3.35
C VAL A 105 9.11 -11.85 4.31
N THR A 106 9.73 -10.69 4.10
CA THR A 106 10.73 -10.11 5.01
C THR A 106 10.10 -8.99 5.87
N PRO A 107 10.74 -8.61 7.00
CA PRO A 107 10.33 -7.43 7.73
C PRO A 107 10.32 -6.15 6.89
N ASP A 108 11.22 -6.02 5.91
CA ASP A 108 11.28 -4.85 5.04
C ASP A 108 10.11 -4.77 4.07
N ASP A 109 9.55 -5.91 3.65
CA ASP A 109 8.29 -5.92 2.88
C ASP A 109 7.13 -5.37 3.71
N VAL A 110 7.07 -5.75 4.99
CA VAL A 110 6.06 -5.23 5.91
C VAL A 110 6.21 -3.71 6.09
N LYS A 111 7.45 -3.21 6.28
CA LYS A 111 7.73 -1.78 6.38
C LYS A 111 7.32 -1.03 5.10
N THR A 112 7.70 -1.56 3.94
CA THR A 112 7.40 -0.96 2.63
C THR A 112 5.89 -0.83 2.41
N MET A 113 5.12 -1.84 2.79
CA MET A 113 3.69 -1.87 2.55
C MET A 113 2.84 -1.20 3.64
N ALA A 114 3.40 -0.96 4.83
CA ALA A 114 2.67 -0.41 5.96
C ALA A 114 2.06 0.98 5.68
N PRO A 115 2.76 1.98 5.13
CA PRO A 115 2.18 3.30 4.89
C PRO A 115 0.93 3.24 3.99
N SER A 116 1.05 2.64 2.81
CA SER A 116 -0.05 2.54 1.83
C SER A 116 -1.22 1.71 2.32
N THR A 117 -0.96 0.71 3.20
CA THR A 117 -1.99 -0.20 3.71
C THR A 117 -2.68 0.36 4.96
N LEU A 118 -1.95 1.05 5.84
CA LEU A 118 -2.43 1.36 7.18
C LEU A 118 -2.80 2.84 7.38
N ALA A 119 -2.15 3.79 6.71
CA ALA A 119 -2.34 5.21 6.98
C ALA A 119 -3.82 5.64 6.84
N HIS A 120 -4.52 5.17 5.82
CA HIS A 120 -5.94 5.48 5.59
C HIS A 120 -6.91 4.74 6.53
N ARG A 121 -6.38 3.94 7.47
CA ARG A 121 -7.13 3.18 8.49
C ARG A 121 -6.93 3.73 9.89
N LEU A 122 -6.13 4.79 10.04
CA LEU A 122 -5.93 5.49 11.29
C LEU A 122 -6.88 6.67 11.40
N GLY A 123 -7.45 6.86 12.57
CA GLY A 123 -8.12 8.08 12.95
C GLY A 123 -7.22 8.87 13.90
N LEU A 124 -6.75 10.04 13.49
CA LEU A 124 -5.96 10.91 14.34
C LEU A 124 -6.84 11.68 15.33
N ARG A 125 -6.25 12.15 16.41
CA ARG A 125 -6.87 13.12 17.31
C ARG A 125 -6.87 14.51 16.68
N ALA A 126 -7.83 15.36 17.08
CA ALA A 126 -7.95 16.71 16.54
C ALA A 126 -6.69 17.54 16.81
N GLU A 127 -6.13 17.39 18.01
CA GLU A 127 -4.91 18.09 18.44
C GLU A 127 -3.72 17.72 17.55
N ALA A 128 -3.54 16.43 17.23
CA ALA A 128 -2.47 15.96 16.34
C ALA A 128 -2.62 16.54 14.92
N ASN A 129 -3.87 16.65 14.41
CA ASN A 129 -4.12 17.27 13.12
C ASN A 129 -3.78 18.76 13.13
N LEU A 130 -4.08 19.49 14.22
CA LEU A 130 -3.73 20.90 14.37
C LEU A 130 -2.21 21.12 14.42
N GLU A 131 -1.48 20.18 14.99
CA GLU A 131 -0.01 20.15 15.00
C GLU A 131 0.62 19.73 13.67
N GLY A 132 -0.18 19.43 12.65
CA GLY A 132 0.29 18.99 11.33
C GLY A 132 0.79 17.54 11.27
N ILE A 133 0.51 16.74 12.31
CA ILE A 133 0.85 15.31 12.31
C ILE A 133 -0.05 14.57 11.32
N THR A 134 0.56 13.80 10.42
CA THR A 134 -0.16 12.98 9.44
C THR A 134 -0.19 11.52 9.86
N ALA A 135 -1.13 10.74 9.32
CA ALA A 135 -1.19 9.30 9.54
C ALA A 135 0.09 8.59 9.05
N VAL A 136 0.73 9.11 8.00
CA VAL A 136 2.01 8.59 7.49
C VAL A 136 3.13 8.86 8.49
N ASN A 137 3.17 10.05 9.13
CA ASN A 137 4.15 10.35 10.18
C ASN A 137 4.01 9.38 11.37
N VAL A 138 2.77 9.09 11.78
CA VAL A 138 2.52 8.11 12.86
C VAL A 138 3.03 6.72 12.48
N ILE A 139 2.71 6.24 11.27
CA ILE A 139 3.21 4.93 10.81
C ILE A 139 4.74 4.92 10.76
N SER A 140 5.37 5.96 10.24
CA SER A 140 6.84 6.06 10.19
C SER A 140 7.47 6.00 11.59
N GLY A 141 6.89 6.71 12.55
CA GLY A 141 7.34 6.66 13.95
C GLY A 141 7.17 5.28 14.58
N VAL A 142 6.03 4.62 14.34
CA VAL A 142 5.77 3.25 14.81
C VAL A 142 6.78 2.26 14.21
N LEU A 143 7.05 2.35 12.89
CA LEU A 143 8.03 1.48 12.23
C LEU A 143 9.44 1.67 12.77
N ALA A 144 9.83 2.91 13.08
CA ALA A 144 11.14 3.21 13.67
C ALA A 144 11.29 2.68 15.10
N ALA A 145 10.20 2.67 15.87
CA ALA A 145 10.19 2.25 17.27
C ALA A 145 9.97 0.74 17.48
N THR A 146 9.41 0.03 16.47
CA THR A 146 9.12 -1.40 16.61
C THR A 146 10.37 -2.24 16.29
N PRO A 147 10.86 -3.07 17.23
CA PRO A 147 12.05 -3.91 17.00
C PRO A 147 11.85 -4.87 15.85
N VAL A 148 12.83 -4.93 14.96
CA VAL A 148 12.84 -5.85 13.82
C VAL A 148 13.27 -7.24 14.31
N PRO A 149 12.55 -8.34 13.96
CA PRO A 149 12.98 -9.69 14.29
C PRO A 149 14.30 -10.04 13.61
N ARG A 150 15.15 -10.76 14.33
CA ARG A 150 16.44 -11.28 13.85
C ARG A 150 16.27 -12.63 13.17
#